data_e3280adee422fd859f4649ecbe02472a
#
_entry.id   e3280adee422fd859f4649ecbe02472a
#
_cell.length_a   1.000
_cell.length_b   1.000
_cell.length_c   1.000
_cell.angle_alpha   90.00
_cell.angle_beta   90.00
_cell.angle_gamma   90.00
#
_symmetry.space_group_name_H-M   'P 1'
#
loop_
_entity.id
_entity.type
_entity.pdbx_description
1 polymer ?
#
loop_
_entity_poly.entity_id
_entity_poly.type
_entity_poly.pdbx_seq_one_letter_code
_entity_poly.pdbx_strand_id
1 'polypeptide(L)'
;MKKVVGLLVILFTAAFLPAVSANQKPAIAILDTAVDTTKVNVAYEVCIMEEKRCPNKQTFQEGPGSATMINPINGFEHGTHMSAIAQKVNPNMDIIFIRIVPATNSGTLGIYTDNTINEAMKWVIANKTKFNIVATSISFGSNRFTKKGHYCPVNQNLRNTIVTLQSMGVASLFAAGNRYDKTRVDYPACISEAVAVGAIGERGNIENYSNTGAELDFYALGTHDVVGRRIIGTSGATAALAAFWAKSYQGAYQPTYDFLKNNSSQLAVNVG
;
A
#
# COMPACT_ATOMS: atom_id res chain seq x y z
N MET A 1 60.53 39.09 -3.58
CA MET A 1 59.07 38.84 -3.26
C MET A 1 58.72 37.49 -3.80
N LYS A 2 58.60 36.47 -2.93
CA LYS A 2 58.26 35.12 -3.32
C LYS A 2 56.73 34.97 -3.17
N LYS A 3 55.99 34.63 -4.25
CA LYS A 3 54.56 34.33 -4.26
C LYS A 3 54.38 32.90 -3.78
N VAL A 4 53.67 32.70 -2.66
CA VAL A 4 53.22 31.41 -2.18
C VAL A 4 51.87 31.13 -2.85
N VAL A 5 51.82 30.11 -3.69
CA VAL A 5 50.56 29.59 -4.27
C VAL A 5 50.04 28.52 -3.32
N GLY A 6 48.91 28.81 -2.63
CA GLY A 6 48.24 27.86 -1.77
C GLY A 6 47.40 26.89 -2.62
N LEU A 7 47.70 25.60 -2.52
CA LEU A 7 46.96 24.53 -3.13
C LEU A 7 45.73 24.19 -2.27
N LEU A 8 44.53 24.51 -2.74
CA LEU A 8 43.27 24.16 -2.08
C LEU A 8 42.92 22.71 -2.44
N VAL A 9 43.11 21.79 -1.51
CA VAL A 9 42.69 20.39 -1.65
C VAL A 9 41.22 20.28 -1.23
N ILE A 10 40.31 20.12 -2.20
CA ILE A 10 38.92 19.82 -1.95
C ILE A 10 38.75 18.30 -1.73
N LEU A 11 38.59 17.90 -0.48
CA LEU A 11 38.23 16.51 -0.12
C LEU A 11 36.75 16.25 -0.46
N PHE A 12 36.48 15.53 -1.54
CA PHE A 12 35.18 14.93 -1.80
C PHE A 12 34.98 13.76 -0.85
N THR A 13 34.19 13.96 0.19
CA THR A 13 33.66 12.83 0.97
C THR A 13 32.54 12.18 0.16
N ALA A 14 32.83 11.05 -0.48
CA ALA A 14 31.81 10.21 -1.08
C ALA A 14 30.92 9.66 0.05
N ALA A 15 29.67 10.13 0.11
CA ALA A 15 28.67 9.54 0.99
C ALA A 15 28.43 8.10 0.49
N PHE A 16 28.88 7.11 1.24
CA PHE A 16 28.55 5.72 1.03
C PHE A 16 27.04 5.55 1.30
N LEU A 17 26.23 5.54 0.26
CA LEU A 17 24.89 5.01 0.34
C LEU A 17 25.03 3.49 0.55
N PRO A 18 24.39 2.90 1.57
CA PRO A 18 24.43 1.46 1.73
C PRO A 18 23.83 0.81 0.48
N ALA A 19 24.62 0.00 -0.20
CA ALA A 19 24.15 -0.79 -1.33
C ALA A 19 23.06 -1.76 -0.81
N VAL A 20 21.88 -1.69 -1.43
CA VAL A 20 20.85 -2.72 -1.22
C VAL A 20 21.48 -4.06 -1.61
N SER A 21 21.51 -5.01 -0.68
CA SER A 21 22.02 -6.35 -0.95
C SER A 21 21.27 -6.92 -2.15
N ALA A 22 21.99 -7.36 -3.18
CA ALA A 22 21.43 -7.90 -4.42
C ALA A 22 20.53 -9.15 -4.22
N ASN A 23 20.38 -9.63 -2.98
CA ASN A 23 19.63 -10.83 -2.59
C ASN A 23 18.39 -10.53 -1.72
N GLN A 24 18.05 -9.26 -1.46
CA GLN A 24 16.89 -8.95 -0.63
C GLN A 24 15.60 -9.05 -1.45
N LYS A 25 14.66 -9.89 -1.01
CA LYS A 25 13.34 -10.02 -1.62
C LYS A 25 12.64 -8.65 -1.69
N PRO A 26 11.88 -8.36 -2.75
CA PRO A 26 11.02 -7.19 -2.75
C PRO A 26 9.96 -7.34 -1.65
N ALA A 27 9.59 -6.23 -1.02
CA ALA A 27 8.53 -6.19 -0.02
C ALA A 27 7.40 -5.28 -0.45
N ILE A 28 6.19 -5.57 0.03
CA ILE A 28 5.07 -4.63 0.01
C ILE A 28 4.69 -4.22 1.42
N ALA A 29 4.26 -2.98 1.60
CA ALA A 29 3.67 -2.54 2.85
C ALA A 29 2.13 -2.58 2.74
N ILE A 30 1.47 -3.40 3.56
CA ILE A 30 0.01 -3.47 3.65
C ILE A 30 -0.45 -2.60 4.81
N LEU A 31 -1.17 -1.52 4.51
CA LEU A 31 -1.76 -0.61 5.48
C LEU A 31 -3.23 -1.02 5.70
N ASP A 32 -3.54 -1.64 6.84
CA ASP A 32 -4.84 -2.26 7.05
C ASP A 32 -5.26 -2.34 8.53
N THR A 33 -6.25 -3.16 8.86
CA THR A 33 -6.85 -3.33 10.17
C THR A 33 -5.90 -4.02 11.17
N ALA A 34 -5.76 -5.32 11.08
CA ALA A 34 -4.87 -6.14 11.90
C ALA A 34 -4.48 -7.41 11.14
N VAL A 35 -3.46 -8.11 11.62
CA VAL A 35 -2.98 -9.34 11.01
C VAL A 35 -2.91 -10.49 12.02
N ASP A 36 -3.38 -11.65 11.60
CA ASP A 36 -3.21 -12.92 12.30
C ASP A 36 -1.99 -13.66 11.72
N THR A 37 -0.85 -13.51 12.37
CA THR A 37 0.42 -14.10 11.92
C THR A 37 0.48 -15.62 12.06
N THR A 38 -0.54 -16.26 12.64
CA THR A 38 -0.69 -17.72 12.62
C THR A 38 -1.24 -18.24 11.30
N LYS A 39 -1.84 -17.36 10.49
CA LYS A 39 -2.46 -17.69 9.19
C LYS A 39 -1.69 -17.19 7.99
N VAL A 40 -0.86 -16.16 8.17
CA VAL A 40 -0.08 -15.52 7.11
C VAL A 40 1.32 -15.17 7.60
N ASN A 41 2.31 -15.22 6.71
CA ASN A 41 3.66 -14.81 7.03
C ASN A 41 3.81 -13.31 6.85
N VAL A 42 4.27 -12.62 7.89
CA VAL A 42 4.58 -11.20 7.89
C VAL A 42 6.03 -11.02 8.34
N ALA A 43 6.83 -10.36 7.53
CA ALA A 43 8.25 -10.15 7.82
C ALA A 43 8.46 -9.11 8.92
N TYR A 44 7.56 -8.13 9.02
CA TYR A 44 7.62 -7.10 10.04
C TYR A 44 6.24 -6.50 10.32
N GLU A 45 5.99 -6.19 11.58
CA GLU A 45 4.74 -5.60 12.04
C GLU A 45 4.96 -4.18 12.58
N VAL A 46 4.02 -3.29 12.28
CA VAL A 46 3.99 -1.91 12.77
C VAL A 46 2.56 -1.52 13.13
N CYS A 47 2.39 -0.72 14.18
CA CYS A 47 1.13 -0.08 14.54
C CYS A 47 1.33 1.43 14.57
N ILE A 48 0.51 2.17 13.83
CA ILE A 48 0.51 3.63 13.78
C ILE A 48 -0.92 4.12 13.96
N MET A 49 -1.15 4.90 15.00
CA MET A 49 -2.48 5.40 15.39
C MET A 49 -2.39 6.87 15.81
N GLU A 50 -3.44 7.63 15.63
CA GLU A 50 -3.53 8.99 16.19
C GLU A 50 -3.78 8.98 17.70
N GLU A 51 -4.54 7.99 18.17
CA GLU A 51 -4.78 7.78 19.60
C GLU A 51 -3.91 6.62 20.12
N LYS A 52 -3.76 6.52 21.44
CA LYS A 52 -3.00 5.46 22.13
C LYS A 52 -3.69 4.10 22.03
N ARG A 53 -3.85 3.57 20.82
CA ARG A 53 -4.58 2.33 20.48
C ARG A 53 -3.71 1.17 19.98
N CYS A 54 -2.39 1.34 19.94
CA CYS A 54 -1.49 0.22 19.70
C CYS A 54 -1.46 -0.73 20.92
N PRO A 55 -1.03 -1.99 20.75
CA PRO A 55 -1.00 -2.97 21.85
C PRO A 55 -0.26 -2.49 23.10
N ASN A 56 0.81 -1.71 22.94
CA ASN A 56 1.57 -1.07 24.04
C ASN A 56 0.87 0.16 24.65
N LYS A 57 -0.37 0.45 24.27
CA LYS A 57 -1.14 1.63 24.69
C LYS A 57 -0.48 2.98 24.32
N GLN A 58 0.27 3.02 23.24
CA GLN A 58 0.83 4.22 22.64
C GLN A 58 0.27 4.43 21.23
N THR A 59 0.67 5.52 20.57
CA THR A 59 0.31 5.83 19.19
C THR A 59 1.18 5.10 18.17
N PHE A 60 2.32 4.56 18.61
CA PHE A 60 3.29 3.86 17.77
C PHE A 60 3.84 2.62 18.49
N GLN A 61 3.97 1.55 17.72
CA GLN A 61 4.67 0.33 18.12
C GLN A 61 5.19 -0.38 16.88
N GLU A 62 6.37 -0.98 16.96
CA GLU A 62 6.91 -1.83 15.89
C GLU A 62 7.48 -3.13 16.47
N GLY A 63 7.66 -4.12 15.57
CA GLY A 63 8.10 -5.47 15.91
C GLY A 63 6.95 -6.45 16.15
N PRO A 64 7.27 -7.71 16.44
CA PRO A 64 6.29 -8.79 16.58
C PRO A 64 5.15 -8.45 17.55
N GLY A 65 3.92 -8.69 17.13
CA GLY A 65 2.70 -8.44 17.90
C GLY A 65 2.20 -7.00 17.87
N SER A 66 2.88 -6.08 17.18
CA SER A 66 2.43 -4.68 17.11
C SER A 66 1.18 -4.49 16.26
N ALA A 67 0.98 -5.32 15.24
CA ALA A 67 -0.19 -5.27 14.36
C ALA A 67 -1.22 -6.37 14.63
N THR A 68 -0.98 -7.21 15.64
CA THR A 68 -1.87 -8.31 16.00
C THR A 68 -3.23 -7.82 16.47
N MET A 69 -4.25 -8.61 16.24
CA MET A 69 -5.60 -8.43 16.77
C MET A 69 -5.60 -8.62 18.30
N ILE A 70 -6.10 -7.60 19.06
CA ILE A 70 -6.16 -7.68 20.53
C ILE A 70 -7.39 -8.47 20.97
N ASN A 71 -8.51 -8.25 20.28
CA ASN A 71 -9.79 -8.93 20.53
C ASN A 71 -10.46 -9.25 19.19
N PRO A 72 -11.24 -10.34 19.09
CA PRO A 72 -11.98 -10.65 17.86
C PRO A 72 -13.05 -9.58 17.62
N ILE A 73 -12.79 -8.69 16.69
CA ILE A 73 -13.70 -7.64 16.24
C ILE A 73 -14.07 -7.94 14.80
N ASN A 74 -15.37 -7.92 14.47
CA ASN A 74 -15.82 -8.16 13.10
C ASN A 74 -15.18 -7.17 12.13
N GLY A 75 -14.56 -7.67 11.07
CA GLY A 75 -13.83 -6.89 10.06
C GLY A 75 -12.35 -6.65 10.39
N PHE A 76 -11.86 -7.00 11.60
CA PHE A 76 -10.44 -6.87 11.93
C PHE A 76 -9.55 -7.87 11.16
N GLU A 77 -10.12 -8.99 10.75
CA GLU A 77 -9.48 -9.99 9.92
C GLU A 77 -9.21 -9.53 8.49
N HIS A 78 -9.70 -8.34 8.08
CA HIS A 78 -9.55 -7.82 6.72
C HIS A 78 -8.07 -7.75 6.32
N GLY A 79 -7.19 -7.23 7.16
CA GLY A 79 -5.75 -7.17 6.87
C GLY A 79 -5.10 -8.56 6.73
N THR A 80 -5.57 -9.55 7.48
CA THR A 80 -5.14 -10.95 7.30
C THR A 80 -5.52 -11.48 5.92
N HIS A 81 -6.74 -11.19 5.46
CA HIS A 81 -7.19 -11.60 4.12
C HIS A 81 -6.39 -10.91 3.03
N MET A 82 -6.11 -9.60 3.15
CA MET A 82 -5.26 -8.87 2.19
C MET A 82 -3.85 -9.45 2.12
N SER A 83 -3.27 -9.78 3.27
CA SER A 83 -1.96 -10.44 3.34
C SER A 83 -1.98 -11.83 2.69
N ALA A 84 -3.02 -12.63 2.94
CA ALA A 84 -3.17 -13.96 2.34
C ALA A 84 -3.33 -13.90 0.82
N ILE A 85 -4.09 -12.92 0.28
CA ILE A 85 -4.23 -12.69 -1.15
C ILE A 85 -2.86 -12.33 -1.75
N ALA A 86 -2.15 -11.40 -1.14
CA ALA A 86 -0.85 -10.99 -1.60
C ALA A 86 0.17 -12.15 -1.63
N GLN A 87 0.20 -12.98 -0.59
CA GLN A 87 1.06 -14.18 -0.55
C GLN A 87 0.69 -15.24 -1.58
N LYS A 88 -0.62 -15.43 -1.86
CA LYS A 88 -1.08 -16.34 -2.90
C LYS A 88 -0.59 -15.90 -4.28
N VAL A 89 -0.61 -14.59 -4.58
CA VAL A 89 -0.16 -14.02 -5.86
C VAL A 89 1.36 -14.04 -5.99
N ASN A 90 2.08 -13.70 -4.92
CA ASN A 90 3.56 -13.70 -4.92
C ASN A 90 4.12 -14.24 -3.60
N PRO A 91 4.38 -15.55 -3.50
CA PRO A 91 4.96 -16.13 -2.28
C PRO A 91 6.44 -15.77 -2.07
N ASN A 92 7.10 -15.16 -3.06
CA ASN A 92 8.52 -14.81 -3.04
C ASN A 92 8.79 -13.35 -2.65
N MET A 93 7.81 -12.67 -2.03
CA MET A 93 7.99 -11.32 -1.49
C MET A 93 7.84 -11.32 0.03
N ASP A 94 8.29 -10.25 0.65
CA ASP A 94 8.05 -9.99 2.07
C ASP A 94 6.84 -9.05 2.25
N ILE A 95 6.09 -9.25 3.34
CA ILE A 95 5.01 -8.35 3.76
C ILE A 95 5.46 -7.58 4.99
N ILE A 96 5.41 -6.25 4.90
CA ILE A 96 5.48 -5.34 6.03
C ILE A 96 4.06 -4.94 6.35
N PHE A 97 3.55 -5.35 7.49
CA PHE A 97 2.17 -5.05 7.85
C PHE A 97 2.10 -3.84 8.77
N ILE A 98 1.34 -2.82 8.37
CA ILE A 98 1.16 -1.59 9.13
C ILE A 98 -0.31 -1.46 9.53
N ARG A 99 -0.60 -1.69 10.81
CA ARG A 99 -1.93 -1.50 11.36
C ARG A 99 -2.22 -0.01 11.51
N ILE A 100 -3.28 0.46 10.82
CA ILE A 100 -3.71 1.87 10.82
C ILE A 100 -5.14 2.08 11.31
N VAL A 101 -5.88 1.01 11.57
CA VAL A 101 -7.28 1.07 12.03
C VAL A 101 -7.36 0.72 13.50
N PRO A 102 -7.86 1.64 14.35
CA PRO A 102 -8.01 1.37 15.78
C PRO A 102 -9.21 0.46 16.05
N ALA A 103 -9.16 -0.27 17.16
CA ALA A 103 -10.33 -0.83 17.80
C ALA A 103 -10.97 0.23 18.69
N THR A 104 -12.30 0.37 18.63
CA THR A 104 -13.03 1.24 19.57
C THR A 104 -13.24 0.55 20.91
N ASN A 105 -13.59 1.32 21.95
CA ASN A 105 -13.92 0.76 23.25
C ASN A 105 -15.19 -0.12 23.24
N SER A 106 -16.06 0.08 22.25
CA SER A 106 -17.27 -0.74 22.02
C SER A 106 -17.00 -2.04 21.26
N GLY A 107 -15.74 -2.36 20.93
CA GLY A 107 -15.40 -3.57 20.20
C GLY A 107 -15.77 -3.52 18.71
N THR A 108 -15.72 -2.34 18.09
CA THR A 108 -15.93 -2.14 16.66
C THR A 108 -14.69 -1.57 15.98
N LEU A 109 -14.67 -1.56 14.66
CA LEU A 109 -13.64 -0.84 13.89
C LEU A 109 -13.78 0.66 14.14
N GLY A 110 -12.68 1.30 14.44
CA GLY A 110 -12.60 2.76 14.48
C GLY A 110 -12.35 3.36 13.09
N ILE A 111 -12.20 4.67 13.08
CA ILE A 111 -11.97 5.43 11.86
C ILE A 111 -10.46 5.63 11.67
N TYR A 112 -9.96 5.37 10.48
CA TYR A 112 -8.67 5.83 10.02
C TYR A 112 -8.81 7.22 9.39
N THR A 113 -7.78 8.02 9.40
CA THR A 113 -7.76 9.36 8.84
C THR A 113 -6.68 9.49 7.78
N ASP A 114 -6.74 10.57 7.00
CA ASP A 114 -5.66 10.91 6.06
C ASP A 114 -4.32 11.06 6.78
N ASN A 115 -4.33 11.56 8.02
CA ASN A 115 -3.13 11.72 8.81
C ASN A 115 -2.55 10.37 9.23
N THR A 116 -3.39 9.41 9.65
CA THR A 116 -2.92 8.04 9.97
C THR A 116 -2.27 7.38 8.75
N ILE A 117 -2.91 7.47 7.57
CA ILE A 117 -2.34 6.95 6.32
C ILE A 117 -1.01 7.66 6.01
N ASN A 118 -0.98 8.98 6.11
CA ASN A 118 0.21 9.79 5.83
C ASN A 118 1.39 9.43 6.75
N GLU A 119 1.17 9.26 8.05
CA GLU A 119 2.22 8.86 9.00
C GLU A 119 2.71 7.43 8.72
N ALA A 120 1.81 6.51 8.36
CA ALA A 120 2.21 5.16 7.94
C ALA A 120 3.06 5.17 6.66
N MET A 121 2.70 6.00 5.69
CA MET A 121 3.48 6.15 4.45
C MET A 121 4.83 6.85 4.68
N LYS A 122 4.92 7.79 5.63
CA LYS A 122 6.21 8.38 6.07
C LYS A 122 7.11 7.32 6.73
N TRP A 123 6.53 6.41 7.51
CA TRP A 123 7.28 5.28 8.04
C TRP A 123 7.83 4.39 6.90
N VAL A 124 7.03 4.16 5.85
CA VAL A 124 7.50 3.43 4.64
C VAL A 124 8.66 4.16 3.99
N ILE A 125 8.60 5.50 3.82
CA ILE A 125 9.71 6.31 3.28
C ILE A 125 10.99 6.07 4.09
N ALA A 126 10.91 6.17 5.41
CA ALA A 126 12.05 6.01 6.30
C ALA A 126 12.66 4.59 6.30
N ASN A 127 11.84 3.58 5.99
CA ASN A 127 12.21 2.16 6.07
C ASN A 127 12.29 1.45 4.71
N LYS A 128 12.03 2.16 3.61
CA LYS A 128 11.99 1.60 2.25
C LYS A 128 13.24 0.80 1.90
N THR A 129 14.41 1.34 2.18
CA THR A 129 15.69 0.68 1.87
C THR A 129 15.96 -0.50 2.79
N LYS A 130 15.63 -0.37 4.08
CA LYS A 130 15.80 -1.44 5.08
C LYS A 130 15.05 -2.71 4.70
N PHE A 131 13.84 -2.58 4.19
CA PHE A 131 12.96 -3.71 3.86
C PHE A 131 12.79 -3.94 2.36
N ASN A 132 13.45 -3.19 1.50
CA ASN A 132 13.26 -3.23 0.04
C ASN A 132 11.80 -3.09 -0.38
N ILE A 133 11.07 -2.11 0.21
CA ILE A 133 9.65 -1.88 -0.08
C ILE A 133 9.51 -1.25 -1.47
N VAL A 134 8.71 -1.86 -2.35
CA VAL A 134 8.50 -1.44 -3.74
C VAL A 134 7.06 -1.01 -4.02
N ALA A 135 6.12 -1.33 -3.12
CA ALA A 135 4.74 -0.88 -3.22
C ALA A 135 4.07 -0.81 -1.85
N THR A 136 3.04 0.04 -1.72
CA THR A 136 2.09 0.02 -0.62
C THR A 136 0.72 -0.45 -1.12
N SER A 137 -0.03 -1.19 -0.30
CA SER A 137 -1.41 -1.62 -0.56
C SER A 137 -2.33 -1.03 0.49
N ILE A 138 -3.26 -0.15 0.06
CA ILE A 138 -4.18 0.54 0.95
C ILE A 138 -5.60 0.25 0.47
N SER A 139 -6.30 -0.63 1.21
CA SER A 139 -7.64 -1.12 0.86
C SER A 139 -8.77 -0.28 1.44
N PHE A 140 -8.50 0.98 1.72
CA PHE A 140 -9.46 1.92 2.30
C PHE A 140 -9.78 3.06 1.34
N GLY A 141 -11.05 3.44 1.32
CA GLY A 141 -11.53 4.57 0.54
C GLY A 141 -12.81 5.16 1.14
N SER A 142 -13.09 6.40 0.80
CA SER A 142 -14.29 7.10 1.25
C SER A 142 -14.90 7.94 0.14
N ASN A 143 -16.22 8.05 0.15
CA ASN A 143 -16.97 8.91 -0.76
C ASN A 143 -16.96 10.38 -0.22
N ARG A 144 -15.79 11.00 -0.16
CA ARG A 144 -15.64 12.39 0.35
C ARG A 144 -15.82 13.46 -0.71
N PHE A 145 -16.43 13.16 -1.85
CA PHE A 145 -16.63 14.14 -2.92
C PHE A 145 -17.55 15.26 -2.49
N THR A 146 -17.19 16.50 -2.82
CA THR A 146 -18.05 17.64 -2.57
C THR A 146 -19.27 17.60 -3.49
N LYS A 147 -20.45 18.02 -2.99
CA LYS A 147 -21.70 18.07 -3.77
C LYS A 147 -21.66 18.95 -5.04
N LYS A 148 -20.63 19.75 -5.24
CA LYS A 148 -20.49 20.75 -6.32
C LYS A 148 -19.39 20.39 -7.34
N GLY A 149 -19.22 19.16 -7.70
CA GLY A 149 -18.30 18.79 -8.76
C GLY A 149 -17.55 17.50 -8.44
N HIS A 150 -17.08 16.83 -9.48
CA HIS A 150 -16.36 15.58 -9.39
C HIS A 150 -14.87 15.78 -9.04
N TYR A 151 -14.56 16.69 -8.11
CA TYR A 151 -13.19 16.97 -7.72
C TYR A 151 -12.75 16.05 -6.59
N CYS A 152 -11.60 15.39 -6.79
CA CYS A 152 -10.89 14.69 -5.74
C CYS A 152 -10.54 15.64 -4.58
N PRO A 153 -10.98 15.39 -3.34
CA PRO A 153 -10.68 16.27 -2.21
C PRO A 153 -9.25 16.05 -1.72
N VAL A 154 -8.27 16.57 -2.47
CA VAL A 154 -6.85 16.29 -2.26
C VAL A 154 -6.35 16.86 -0.94
N ASN A 155 -5.94 15.98 -0.02
CA ASN A 155 -5.10 16.34 1.11
C ASN A 155 -3.66 16.50 0.61
N GLN A 156 -3.15 17.73 0.65
CA GLN A 156 -1.84 18.06 0.07
C GLN A 156 -0.67 17.33 0.77
N ASN A 157 -0.77 17.09 2.08
CA ASN A 157 0.28 16.36 2.82
C ASN A 157 0.34 14.91 2.35
N LEU A 158 -0.80 14.24 2.22
CA LEU A 158 -0.87 12.87 1.73
C LEU A 158 -0.38 12.78 0.28
N ARG A 159 -0.80 13.71 -0.58
CA ARG A 159 -0.31 13.78 -1.96
C ARG A 159 1.21 13.93 -2.04
N ASN A 160 1.79 14.85 -1.26
CA ASN A 160 3.24 15.05 -1.21
C ASN A 160 3.99 13.78 -0.77
N THR A 161 3.42 13.03 0.16
CA THR A 161 3.99 11.75 0.61
C THR A 161 3.91 10.68 -0.49
N ILE A 162 2.80 10.61 -1.23
CA ILE A 162 2.66 9.73 -2.41
C ILE A 162 3.71 10.08 -3.47
N VAL A 163 3.86 11.36 -3.81
CA VAL A 163 4.89 11.84 -4.76
C VAL A 163 6.30 11.44 -4.30
N THR A 164 6.59 11.59 -3.01
CA THR A 164 7.88 11.20 -2.45
C THR A 164 8.12 9.70 -2.61
N LEU A 165 7.16 8.85 -2.25
CA LEU A 165 7.25 7.40 -2.43
C LEU A 165 7.46 7.02 -3.91
N GLN A 166 6.70 7.64 -4.81
CA GLN A 166 6.84 7.45 -6.25
C GLN A 166 8.26 7.78 -6.74
N SER A 167 8.81 8.92 -6.30
CA SER A 167 10.19 9.32 -6.64
C SER A 167 11.26 8.36 -6.10
N MET A 168 10.95 7.65 -5.02
CA MET A 168 11.78 6.59 -4.43
C MET A 168 11.56 5.21 -5.07
N GLY A 169 10.73 5.10 -6.09
CA GLY A 169 10.41 3.85 -6.78
C GLY A 169 9.34 3.00 -6.11
N VAL A 170 8.57 3.56 -5.16
CA VAL A 170 7.50 2.86 -4.44
C VAL A 170 6.14 3.29 -4.97
N ALA A 171 5.32 2.34 -5.43
CA ALA A 171 3.96 2.61 -5.85
C ALA A 171 3.01 2.68 -4.65
N SER A 172 2.07 3.63 -4.68
CA SER A 172 1.02 3.76 -3.68
C SER A 172 -0.31 3.30 -4.27
N LEU A 173 -0.70 2.04 -4.02
CA LEU A 173 -1.90 1.44 -4.58
C LEU A 173 -3.10 1.62 -3.64
N PHE A 174 -4.21 2.13 -4.18
CA PHE A 174 -5.44 2.35 -3.43
C PHE A 174 -6.63 1.67 -4.11
N ALA A 175 -7.52 1.10 -3.31
CA ALA A 175 -8.76 0.51 -3.80
C ALA A 175 -9.69 1.58 -4.39
N ALA A 176 -10.20 1.33 -5.59
CA ALA A 176 -11.11 2.25 -6.30
C ALA A 176 -12.46 2.44 -5.59
N GLY A 177 -12.86 1.48 -4.74
CA GLY A 177 -14.13 1.49 -4.02
C GLY A 177 -15.17 0.51 -4.60
N ASN A 178 -16.17 0.17 -3.77
CA ASN A 178 -17.18 -0.85 -4.05
C ASN A 178 -18.60 -0.27 -4.06
N ARG A 179 -18.78 0.92 -4.68
CA ARG A 179 -20.03 1.71 -4.60
C ARG A 179 -20.84 1.71 -5.88
N TYR A 180 -20.46 0.89 -6.88
CA TYR A 180 -21.11 0.87 -8.20
C TYR A 180 -20.99 2.20 -8.95
N ASP A 181 -20.10 3.12 -8.54
CA ASP A 181 -19.91 4.40 -9.23
C ASP A 181 -19.11 4.16 -10.53
N LYS A 182 -19.71 4.48 -11.67
CA LYS A 182 -19.10 4.28 -12.98
C LYS A 182 -18.39 5.51 -13.52
N THR A 183 -18.31 6.58 -12.72
CA THR A 183 -17.80 7.88 -13.16
C THR A 183 -16.57 8.33 -12.38
N ARG A 184 -16.30 7.74 -11.21
CA ARG A 184 -15.20 8.14 -10.33
C ARG A 184 -14.80 7.03 -9.37
N VAL A 185 -13.54 7.07 -8.94
CA VAL A 185 -13.01 6.21 -7.87
C VAL A 185 -13.12 6.92 -6.51
N ASP A 186 -13.08 6.18 -5.43
CA ASP A 186 -13.10 6.72 -4.07
C ASP A 186 -11.81 7.51 -3.76
N TYR A 187 -11.89 8.46 -2.82
CA TYR A 187 -10.71 9.07 -2.22
C TYR A 187 -10.06 8.08 -1.22
N PRO A 188 -8.71 7.93 -1.14
CA PRO A 188 -7.66 8.70 -1.84
C PRO A 188 -7.24 8.16 -3.21
N ALA A 189 -7.85 7.09 -3.75
CA ALA A 189 -7.52 6.54 -5.07
C ALA A 189 -7.60 7.57 -6.20
N CYS A 190 -8.45 8.60 -6.06
CA CYS A 190 -8.60 9.67 -7.04
C CYS A 190 -7.45 10.70 -7.06
N ILE A 191 -6.45 10.59 -6.17
CA ILE A 191 -5.25 11.44 -6.21
C ILE A 191 -4.45 11.03 -7.44
N SER A 192 -4.09 11.98 -8.30
CA SER A 192 -3.47 11.71 -9.61
C SER A 192 -2.15 10.95 -9.58
N GLU A 193 -1.42 11.00 -8.47
CA GLU A 193 -0.16 10.27 -8.27
C GLU A 193 -0.35 8.93 -7.55
N ALA A 194 -1.55 8.64 -7.09
CA ALA A 194 -1.92 7.32 -6.56
C ALA A 194 -2.12 6.33 -7.73
N VAL A 195 -1.99 5.04 -7.46
CA VAL A 195 -2.38 3.98 -8.38
C VAL A 195 -3.76 3.46 -7.96
N ALA A 196 -4.79 3.84 -8.71
CA ALA A 196 -6.17 3.42 -8.47
C ALA A 196 -6.44 2.03 -9.02
N VAL A 197 -6.97 1.12 -8.19
CA VAL A 197 -7.17 -0.30 -8.53
C VAL A 197 -8.64 -0.69 -8.47
N GLY A 198 -9.21 -1.02 -9.63
CA GLY A 198 -10.55 -1.58 -9.78
C GLY A 198 -10.56 -3.10 -9.76
N ALA A 199 -11.75 -3.69 -9.73
CA ALA A 199 -11.95 -5.13 -9.68
C ALA A 199 -12.52 -5.69 -11.00
N ILE A 200 -11.92 -6.79 -11.46
CA ILE A 200 -12.48 -7.66 -12.51
C ILE A 200 -12.83 -9.02 -11.95
N GLY A 201 -13.74 -9.71 -12.63
CA GLY A 201 -14.07 -11.11 -12.39
C GLY A 201 -13.14 -12.06 -13.16
N GLU A 202 -13.26 -13.35 -12.90
CA GLU A 202 -12.47 -14.43 -13.52
C GLU A 202 -12.54 -14.45 -15.07
N ARG A 203 -13.61 -13.91 -15.65
CA ARG A 203 -13.80 -13.80 -17.11
C ARG A 203 -13.25 -12.51 -17.69
N GLY A 204 -12.54 -11.68 -16.90
CA GLY A 204 -11.98 -10.40 -17.31
C GLY A 204 -13.00 -9.24 -17.42
N ASN A 205 -14.28 -9.47 -17.10
CA ASN A 205 -15.30 -8.42 -17.06
C ASN A 205 -15.12 -7.57 -15.80
N ILE A 206 -15.35 -6.26 -15.90
CA ILE A 206 -15.35 -5.36 -14.75
C ILE A 206 -16.48 -5.79 -13.82
N GLU A 207 -16.13 -5.99 -12.53
CA GLU A 207 -17.11 -6.34 -11.51
C GLU A 207 -18.11 -5.19 -11.29
N ASN A 208 -19.39 -5.56 -11.15
CA ASN A 208 -20.46 -4.55 -11.11
C ASN A 208 -20.30 -3.58 -9.93
N TYR A 209 -19.85 -4.08 -8.78
CA TYR A 209 -19.61 -3.27 -7.59
C TYR A 209 -18.41 -2.32 -7.72
N SER A 210 -17.46 -2.61 -8.62
CA SER A 210 -16.24 -1.82 -8.75
C SER A 210 -16.56 -0.41 -9.20
N ASN A 211 -16.03 0.57 -8.45
CA ASN A 211 -15.96 1.92 -8.96
C ASN A 211 -15.04 1.97 -10.19
N THR A 212 -15.37 2.85 -11.13
CA THR A 212 -14.58 3.13 -12.34
C THR A 212 -14.55 4.64 -12.55
N GLY A 213 -13.65 5.12 -13.38
CA GLY A 213 -13.53 6.56 -13.66
C GLY A 213 -12.27 6.85 -14.47
N ALA A 214 -12.08 8.09 -14.84
CA ALA A 214 -10.90 8.52 -15.59
C ALA A 214 -9.59 8.37 -14.78
N GLU A 215 -9.72 8.36 -13.44
CA GLU A 215 -8.60 8.23 -12.51
C GLU A 215 -8.16 6.77 -12.29
N LEU A 216 -8.89 5.79 -12.86
CA LEU A 216 -8.56 4.38 -12.65
C LEU A 216 -7.33 3.98 -13.48
N ASP A 217 -6.34 3.39 -12.81
CA ASP A 217 -5.11 2.96 -13.46
C ASP A 217 -5.16 1.51 -13.93
N PHE A 218 -5.55 0.60 -13.04
CA PHE A 218 -5.50 -0.84 -13.29
C PHE A 218 -6.75 -1.55 -12.80
N TYR A 219 -6.99 -2.71 -13.38
CA TYR A 219 -7.90 -3.72 -12.85
C TYR A 219 -7.12 -4.96 -12.43
N ALA A 220 -7.55 -5.59 -11.34
CA ALA A 220 -7.08 -6.91 -10.91
C ALA A 220 -8.26 -7.77 -10.44
N LEU A 221 -8.04 -9.08 -10.27
CA LEU A 221 -9.08 -9.99 -9.82
C LEU A 221 -9.62 -9.55 -8.46
N GLY A 222 -10.94 -9.37 -8.36
CA GLY A 222 -11.61 -8.87 -7.16
C GLY A 222 -12.16 -9.97 -6.25
N THR A 223 -12.12 -11.25 -6.68
CA THR A 223 -12.64 -12.39 -5.92
C THR A 223 -11.52 -13.37 -5.60
N HIS A 224 -11.33 -13.67 -4.32
CA HIS A 224 -10.28 -14.57 -3.84
C HIS A 224 -10.81 -15.50 -2.75
N ASP A 225 -10.44 -16.78 -2.83
CA ASP A 225 -10.66 -17.75 -1.76
C ASP A 225 -9.36 -17.90 -0.97
N VAL A 226 -9.32 -17.34 0.25
CA VAL A 226 -8.16 -17.33 1.14
C VAL A 226 -8.57 -17.51 2.60
N VAL A 227 -7.77 -18.22 3.38
CA VAL A 227 -7.98 -18.41 4.84
C VAL A 227 -9.39 -18.89 5.16
N GLY A 228 -9.93 -19.80 4.32
CA GLY A 228 -11.29 -20.36 4.50
C GLY A 228 -12.43 -19.38 4.24
N ARG A 229 -12.17 -18.25 3.60
CA ARG A 229 -13.16 -17.21 3.28
C ARG A 229 -13.10 -16.83 1.81
N ARG A 230 -14.27 -16.56 1.23
CA ARG A 230 -14.39 -15.90 -0.07
C ARG A 230 -14.42 -14.39 0.12
N ILE A 231 -13.40 -13.71 -0.39
CA ILE A 231 -13.23 -12.25 -0.32
C ILE A 231 -13.63 -11.66 -1.66
N ILE A 232 -14.49 -10.65 -1.64
CA ILE A 232 -14.98 -9.96 -2.84
C ILE A 232 -14.82 -8.45 -2.63
N GLY A 233 -14.14 -7.77 -3.56
CA GLY A 233 -13.99 -6.31 -3.48
C GLY A 233 -12.74 -5.79 -4.16
N THR A 234 -12.70 -4.48 -4.39
CA THR A 234 -11.52 -3.78 -4.89
C THR A 234 -10.34 -3.84 -3.90
N SER A 235 -10.60 -4.11 -2.62
CA SER A 235 -9.56 -4.39 -1.61
C SER A 235 -8.71 -5.60 -1.99
N GLY A 236 -9.35 -6.72 -2.38
CA GLY A 236 -8.64 -7.92 -2.85
C GLY A 236 -7.86 -7.66 -4.13
N ALA A 237 -8.44 -6.92 -5.07
CA ALA A 237 -7.78 -6.52 -6.30
C ALA A 237 -6.52 -5.67 -6.02
N THR A 238 -6.58 -4.75 -5.05
CA THR A 238 -5.45 -3.89 -4.66
C THR A 238 -4.31 -4.70 -4.04
N ALA A 239 -4.62 -5.62 -3.13
CA ALA A 239 -3.63 -6.50 -2.52
C ALA A 239 -2.97 -7.43 -3.56
N ALA A 240 -3.76 -7.97 -4.48
CA ALA A 240 -3.28 -8.81 -5.58
C ALA A 240 -2.35 -8.03 -6.52
N LEU A 241 -2.75 -6.81 -6.93
CA LEU A 241 -1.92 -5.97 -7.80
C LEU A 241 -0.62 -5.52 -7.12
N ALA A 242 -0.64 -5.19 -5.82
CA ALA A 242 0.56 -4.82 -5.08
C ALA A 242 1.58 -5.98 -5.04
N ALA A 243 1.11 -7.21 -4.84
CA ALA A 243 1.95 -8.40 -4.88
C ALA A 243 2.49 -8.68 -6.30
N PHE A 244 1.67 -8.47 -7.33
CA PHE A 244 2.09 -8.60 -8.72
C PHE A 244 3.05 -7.49 -9.13
N TRP A 245 2.87 -6.26 -8.60
CA TRP A 245 3.83 -5.16 -8.75
C TRP A 245 5.20 -5.57 -8.23
N ALA A 246 5.27 -6.13 -7.03
CA ALA A 246 6.52 -6.61 -6.44
C ALA A 246 7.17 -7.75 -7.26
N LYS A 247 6.35 -8.66 -7.83
CA LYS A 247 6.81 -9.74 -8.71
C LYS A 247 7.39 -9.21 -10.03
N SER A 248 6.85 -8.11 -10.53
CA SER A 248 7.17 -7.52 -11.84
C SER A 248 8.09 -6.30 -11.74
N TYR A 249 8.65 -6.01 -10.56
CA TYR A 249 9.37 -4.78 -10.30
C TYR A 249 10.60 -4.60 -11.20
N GLN A 250 10.66 -3.47 -11.91
CA GLN A 250 11.69 -3.11 -12.89
C GLN A 250 12.74 -2.13 -12.32
N GLY A 251 12.94 -2.12 -10.99
CA GLY A 251 13.94 -1.26 -10.33
C GLY A 251 13.47 0.16 -10.01
N ALA A 252 12.38 0.65 -10.61
CA ALA A 252 11.80 1.96 -10.37
C ALA A 252 10.28 1.96 -10.60
N TYR A 253 9.60 3.04 -10.16
CA TYR A 253 8.16 3.21 -10.32
C TYR A 253 7.74 3.21 -11.81
N GLN A 254 8.21 4.18 -12.59
CA GLN A 254 7.73 4.37 -13.97
C GLN A 254 8.01 3.16 -14.89
N PRO A 255 9.20 2.55 -14.91
CA PRO A 255 9.43 1.33 -15.67
C PRO A 255 8.50 0.18 -15.29
N THR A 256 8.17 0.03 -13.99
CA THR A 256 7.24 -1.01 -13.53
C THR A 256 5.81 -0.69 -13.94
N TYR A 257 5.38 0.56 -13.81
CA TYR A 257 4.06 1.02 -14.24
C TYR A 257 3.85 0.78 -15.75
N ASP A 258 4.82 1.19 -16.57
CA ASP A 258 4.77 1.01 -18.03
C ASP A 258 4.77 -0.47 -18.43
N PHE A 259 5.61 -1.27 -17.77
CA PHE A 259 5.61 -2.72 -17.96
C PHE A 259 4.24 -3.33 -17.70
N LEU A 260 3.60 -2.98 -16.58
CA LEU A 260 2.26 -3.48 -16.22
C LEU A 260 1.18 -2.97 -17.18
N LYS A 261 1.23 -1.70 -17.60
CA LYS A 261 0.28 -1.15 -18.60
C LYS A 261 0.37 -1.88 -19.94
N ASN A 262 1.57 -2.12 -20.42
CA ASN A 262 1.80 -2.78 -21.71
C ASN A 262 1.44 -4.28 -21.69
N ASN A 263 1.38 -4.89 -20.50
CA ASN A 263 1.05 -6.30 -20.30
C ASN A 263 -0.29 -6.51 -19.58
N SER A 264 -1.16 -5.51 -19.57
CA SER A 264 -2.41 -5.51 -18.79
C SER A 264 -3.39 -6.64 -19.15
N SER A 265 -3.36 -7.14 -20.39
CA SER A 265 -4.14 -8.32 -20.82
C SER A 265 -3.74 -9.61 -20.08
N GLN A 266 -2.51 -9.69 -19.56
CA GLN A 266 -2.00 -10.81 -18.78
C GLN A 266 -2.30 -10.64 -17.27
N LEU A 267 -2.64 -9.43 -16.81
CA LEU A 267 -2.95 -9.15 -15.41
C LEU A 267 -4.16 -9.93 -14.92
N ALA A 268 -5.19 -10.07 -15.73
CA ALA A 268 -6.40 -10.83 -15.41
C ALA A 268 -6.11 -12.33 -15.18
N VAL A 269 -5.08 -12.87 -15.84
CA VAL A 269 -4.71 -14.29 -15.78
C VAL A 269 -3.69 -14.58 -14.68
N ASN A 270 -2.80 -13.62 -14.38
CA ASN A 270 -1.66 -13.84 -13.46
C ASN A 270 -1.87 -13.35 -12.03
N VAL A 271 -3.03 -12.75 -11.74
CA VAL A 271 -3.39 -12.19 -10.42
C VAL A 271 -4.54 -12.99 -9.79
N GLY A 272 -4.85 -14.17 -10.35
CA GLY A 272 -5.90 -15.10 -9.92
C GLY A 272 -5.40 -16.24 -9.06
#